data_4bb8836c0be8a6ffe6f59437081f2b24
#
_entry.id   4bb8836c0be8a6ffe6f59437081f2b24
#
_cell.length_a   1.000
_cell.length_b   1.000
_cell.length_c   1.000
_cell.angle_alpha   90.00
_cell.angle_beta   90.00
_cell.angle_gamma   90.00
#
_symmetry.space_group_name_H-M   'P 1'
#
loop_
_entity.id
_entity.type
_entity.pdbx_description
1 polymer ?
#
loop_
_entity_poly.entity_id
_entity_poly.type
_entity_poly.pdbx_seq_one_letter_code
_entity_poly.pdbx_strand_id
1 'polypeptide(L)'
;MYYERSIAPVIQKINETFPVLIVTGPRQVGKTTLLTHLAGRERKIVSLDNPTIRAFAKSDPELFLQRYAPPVLIDEVQYAPELFDYIKVYVDREKQCGDFWLTGSQTFRMMKRVTESLAGRAGIVRMEGLSNSEINGNHFPAFTVDIPALMDRMTAAPQMSISEIFTRSYKGSMPRLYENEQVDRAQYYESYLETYISRDIKDLSQVGDETTFLNFMAVVAARTATNVNYEALASEVGVSAPTAKQWLSILVSSGIVALIQPYSNNALKRVIKAPRMYFLDTGLCAHLTRWTSAETLERGAMDGAFFETWVVSEIYKSYLNQGKSQPPLYFY
;
A
#
# COMPACT_ATOMS: atom_id res chain seq x y z
N MET A 1 1.34 10.14 -18.46
CA MET A 1 2.16 11.13 -17.73
C MET A 1 2.77 10.42 -16.53
N TYR A 2 4.05 10.60 -16.19
CA TYR A 2 4.66 10.04 -14.99
C TYR A 2 4.50 11.04 -13.83
N TYR A 3 4.04 10.56 -12.69
CA TYR A 3 3.99 11.34 -11.45
C TYR A 3 5.22 11.05 -10.61
N GLU A 4 5.99 12.07 -10.32
CA GLU A 4 7.14 11.93 -9.41
C GLU A 4 6.67 11.49 -8.03
N ARG A 5 7.42 10.56 -7.44
CA ARG A 5 7.05 9.96 -6.15
C ARG A 5 7.94 10.51 -5.04
N SER A 6 7.32 11.04 -4.02
CA SER A 6 8.02 11.61 -2.85
C SER A 6 8.89 10.61 -2.09
N ILE A 7 8.66 9.31 -2.31
CA ILE A 7 9.44 8.23 -1.71
C ILE A 7 10.77 7.94 -2.43
N ALA A 8 10.99 8.49 -3.63
CA ALA A 8 12.18 8.21 -4.44
C ALA A 8 13.52 8.48 -3.71
N PRO A 9 13.71 9.58 -2.97
CA PRO A 9 14.94 9.81 -2.21
C PRO A 9 15.19 8.76 -1.12
N VAL A 10 14.13 8.23 -0.50
CA VAL A 10 14.22 7.16 0.52
C VAL A 10 14.71 5.86 -0.13
N ILE A 11 14.19 5.54 -1.31
CA ILE A 11 14.61 4.36 -2.09
C ILE A 11 16.11 4.46 -2.43
N GLN A 12 16.58 5.62 -2.87
CA GLN A 12 17.99 5.85 -3.17
C GLN A 12 18.88 5.68 -1.95
N LYS A 13 18.48 6.26 -0.81
CA LYS A 13 19.21 6.10 0.45
C LYS A 13 19.29 4.64 0.92
N ILE A 14 18.20 3.87 0.77
CA ILE A 14 18.19 2.44 1.09
C ILE A 14 19.10 1.68 0.14
N ASN A 15 19.10 2.01 -1.15
CA ASN A 15 19.99 1.39 -2.14
C ASN A 15 21.47 1.56 -1.80
N GLU A 16 21.84 2.66 -1.15
CA GLU A 16 23.22 2.94 -0.72
C GLU A 16 23.61 2.22 0.59
N THR A 17 22.61 1.76 1.36
CA THR A 17 22.84 1.26 2.73
C THR A 17 22.48 -0.21 2.95
N PHE A 18 21.67 -0.79 2.06
CA PHE A 18 21.27 -2.19 2.12
C PHE A 18 21.56 -2.94 0.82
N PRO A 19 22.02 -4.19 0.89
CA PRO A 19 22.19 -5.00 -0.32
C PRO A 19 20.88 -5.33 -1.03
N VAL A 20 19.75 -5.37 -0.29
CA VAL A 20 18.43 -5.66 -0.83
C VAL A 20 17.47 -4.51 -0.50
N LEU A 21 16.81 -3.96 -1.51
CA LEU A 21 15.67 -3.09 -1.38
C LEU A 21 14.40 -3.87 -1.68
N ILE A 22 13.40 -3.76 -0.82
CA ILE A 22 12.07 -4.36 -1.04
C ILE A 22 11.02 -3.25 -1.05
N VAL A 23 10.31 -3.10 -2.17
CA VAL A 23 9.19 -2.18 -2.29
C VAL A 23 7.87 -2.96 -2.30
N THR A 24 7.08 -2.77 -1.25
CA THR A 24 5.78 -3.42 -1.06
C THR A 24 4.64 -2.40 -1.15
N GLY A 25 3.41 -2.87 -1.20
CA GLY A 25 2.21 -2.02 -1.19
C GLY A 25 1.11 -2.57 -2.09
N PRO A 26 -0.06 -1.92 -2.12
CA PRO A 26 -1.19 -2.37 -2.92
C PRO A 26 -0.85 -2.56 -4.40
N ARG A 27 -1.69 -3.31 -5.11
CA ARG A 27 -1.58 -3.43 -6.57
C ARG A 27 -1.82 -2.08 -7.25
N GLN A 28 -1.22 -1.91 -8.42
CA GLN A 28 -1.45 -0.76 -9.32
C GLN A 28 -1.07 0.63 -8.74
N VAL A 29 -0.35 0.70 -7.60
CA VAL A 29 0.16 1.97 -7.05
C VAL A 29 1.43 2.47 -7.74
N GLY A 30 1.98 1.73 -8.73
CA GLY A 30 3.11 2.15 -9.55
C GLY A 30 4.49 1.72 -9.01
N LYS A 31 4.60 0.65 -8.22
CA LYS A 31 5.88 0.14 -7.67
C LYS A 31 6.91 -0.13 -8.76
N THR A 32 6.55 -0.98 -9.73
CA THR A 32 7.42 -1.35 -10.85
C THR A 32 7.77 -0.15 -11.72
N THR A 33 6.80 0.73 -11.98
CA THR A 33 7.01 1.96 -12.75
C THR A 33 8.06 2.86 -12.09
N LEU A 34 7.93 3.09 -10.76
CA LEU A 34 8.89 3.89 -10.00
C LEU A 34 10.28 3.27 -10.03
N LEU A 35 10.40 1.98 -9.72
CA LEU A 35 11.70 1.32 -9.68
C LEU A 35 12.34 1.24 -11.06
N THR A 36 11.56 0.99 -12.12
CA THR A 36 12.07 1.04 -13.50
C THR A 36 12.59 2.44 -13.86
N HIS A 37 11.87 3.49 -13.43
CA HIS A 37 12.31 4.88 -13.65
C HIS A 37 13.62 5.18 -12.91
N LEU A 38 13.82 4.65 -11.71
CA LEU A 38 15.00 4.87 -10.89
C LEU A 38 16.17 3.91 -11.22
N ALA A 39 15.93 2.81 -11.93
CA ALA A 39 16.89 1.72 -12.13
C ALA A 39 18.14 2.12 -12.92
N GLY A 40 18.08 3.20 -13.71
CA GLY A 40 19.18 3.55 -14.61
C GLY A 40 19.36 2.53 -15.74
N ARG A 41 20.50 2.60 -16.45
CA ARG A 41 20.77 1.70 -17.60
C ARG A 41 21.47 0.40 -17.21
N GLU A 42 22.09 0.33 -16.06
CA GLU A 42 22.93 -0.80 -15.65
C GLU A 42 22.14 -1.90 -14.94
N ARG A 43 21.04 -1.55 -14.27
CA ARG A 43 20.23 -2.52 -13.54
C ARG A 43 19.36 -3.35 -14.49
N LYS A 44 19.55 -4.66 -14.48
CA LYS A 44 18.68 -5.59 -15.21
C LYS A 44 17.28 -5.59 -14.60
N ILE A 45 16.26 -5.72 -15.44
CA ILE A 45 14.86 -5.79 -15.00
C ILE A 45 14.27 -7.11 -15.46
N VAL A 46 13.71 -7.88 -14.53
CA VAL A 46 13.04 -9.15 -14.81
C VAL A 46 11.75 -9.24 -14.02
N SER A 47 10.66 -9.65 -14.70
CA SER A 47 9.35 -9.84 -14.06
C SER A 47 8.96 -11.32 -13.99
N LEU A 48 8.57 -11.75 -12.80
CA LEU A 48 8.03 -13.10 -12.56
C LEU A 48 6.53 -13.23 -12.92
N ASP A 49 5.91 -12.17 -13.45
CA ASP A 49 4.62 -12.29 -14.13
C ASP A 49 4.72 -13.14 -15.39
N ASN A 50 5.89 -13.16 -16.05
CA ASN A 50 6.13 -14.08 -17.17
C ASN A 50 6.20 -15.53 -16.69
N PRO A 51 5.31 -16.42 -17.15
CA PRO A 51 5.24 -17.82 -16.66
C PRO A 51 6.52 -18.61 -16.90
N THR A 52 7.20 -18.40 -18.04
CA THR A 52 8.45 -19.10 -18.39
C THR A 52 9.59 -18.67 -17.46
N ILE A 53 9.71 -17.36 -17.21
CA ILE A 53 10.73 -16.81 -16.30
C ILE A 53 10.46 -17.28 -14.88
N ARG A 54 9.19 -17.26 -14.45
CA ARG A 54 8.74 -17.77 -13.16
C ARG A 54 9.07 -19.26 -12.97
N ALA A 55 8.77 -20.08 -13.95
CA ALA A 55 9.10 -21.51 -13.90
C ALA A 55 10.61 -21.72 -13.77
N PHE A 56 11.41 -20.98 -14.50
CA PHE A 56 12.88 -21.01 -14.40
C PHE A 56 13.37 -20.60 -13.01
N ALA A 57 12.86 -19.48 -12.47
CA ALA A 57 13.23 -19.01 -11.14
C ALA A 57 12.90 -20.00 -10.01
N LYS A 58 11.85 -20.82 -10.18
CA LYS A 58 11.48 -21.89 -9.24
C LYS A 58 12.29 -23.14 -9.38
N SER A 59 12.57 -23.57 -10.63
CA SER A 59 13.24 -24.83 -10.90
C SER A 59 14.73 -24.78 -10.61
N ASP A 60 15.38 -23.65 -10.90
CA ASP A 60 16.81 -23.45 -10.67
C ASP A 60 17.09 -22.00 -10.25
N PRO A 61 16.88 -21.66 -8.98
CA PRO A 61 17.12 -20.32 -8.46
C PRO A 61 18.58 -19.84 -8.58
N GLU A 62 19.54 -20.76 -8.49
CA GLU A 62 20.97 -20.44 -8.60
C GLU A 62 21.33 -20.00 -10.03
N LEU A 63 20.95 -20.80 -11.02
CA LEU A 63 21.17 -20.47 -12.43
C LEU A 63 20.38 -19.21 -12.84
N PHE A 64 19.18 -19.02 -12.27
CA PHE A 64 18.40 -17.81 -12.46
C PHE A 64 19.20 -16.56 -12.01
N LEU A 65 19.80 -16.57 -10.81
CA LEU A 65 20.61 -15.44 -10.30
C LEU A 65 21.92 -15.26 -11.07
N GLN A 66 22.50 -16.33 -11.65
CA GLN A 66 23.64 -16.21 -12.54
C GLN A 66 23.27 -15.50 -13.86
N ARG A 67 22.13 -15.85 -14.45
CA ARG A 67 21.62 -15.22 -15.67
C ARG A 67 21.22 -13.75 -15.45
N TYR A 68 20.51 -13.49 -14.36
CA TYR A 68 20.08 -12.17 -13.96
C TYR A 68 20.94 -11.64 -12.80
N ALA A 69 22.26 -11.67 -13.03
CA ALA A 69 23.23 -11.19 -12.04
C ALA A 69 23.00 -9.73 -11.65
N PRO A 70 23.21 -9.37 -10.38
CA PRO A 70 23.07 -7.99 -9.88
C PRO A 70 23.99 -7.00 -10.63
N PRO A 71 23.60 -5.70 -10.64
CA PRO A 71 22.40 -5.16 -10.01
C PRO A 71 21.13 -5.53 -10.79
N VAL A 72 20.11 -6.03 -10.09
CA VAL A 72 18.88 -6.53 -10.72
C VAL A 72 17.62 -6.06 -9.98
N LEU A 73 16.55 -5.75 -10.74
CA LEU A 73 15.19 -5.57 -10.28
C LEU A 73 14.40 -6.85 -10.60
N ILE A 74 13.93 -7.55 -9.57
CA ILE A 74 13.04 -8.71 -9.71
C ILE A 74 11.63 -8.27 -9.29
N ASP A 75 10.75 -8.19 -10.28
CA ASP A 75 9.37 -7.78 -10.10
C ASP A 75 8.48 -8.98 -9.77
N GLU A 76 7.52 -8.79 -8.86
CA GLU A 76 6.57 -9.79 -8.35
C GLU A 76 7.27 -11.02 -7.72
N VAL A 77 8.29 -10.78 -6.88
CA VAL A 77 9.16 -11.81 -6.27
C VAL A 77 8.38 -12.85 -5.46
N GLN A 78 7.18 -12.54 -4.98
CA GLN A 78 6.32 -13.49 -4.25
C GLN A 78 5.96 -14.75 -5.07
N TYR A 79 6.09 -14.70 -6.39
CA TYR A 79 5.83 -15.87 -7.24
C TYR A 79 6.96 -16.90 -7.24
N ALA A 80 8.15 -16.57 -6.74
CA ALA A 80 9.26 -17.50 -6.55
C ALA A 80 9.95 -17.24 -5.20
N PRO A 81 9.30 -17.58 -4.08
CA PRO A 81 9.84 -17.32 -2.73
C PRO A 81 11.13 -18.08 -2.44
N GLU A 82 11.44 -19.11 -3.20
CA GLU A 82 12.70 -19.85 -3.14
C GLU A 82 13.92 -18.94 -3.37
N LEU A 83 13.77 -17.89 -4.17
CA LEU A 83 14.84 -16.93 -4.45
C LEU A 83 15.38 -16.24 -3.19
N PHE A 84 14.58 -16.07 -2.14
CA PHE A 84 15.02 -15.37 -0.94
C PHE A 84 16.22 -16.03 -0.25
N ASP A 85 16.26 -17.37 -0.24
CA ASP A 85 17.35 -18.12 0.41
C ASP A 85 18.64 -17.99 -0.42
N TYR A 86 18.55 -18.02 -1.74
CA TYR A 86 19.70 -17.84 -2.64
C TYR A 86 20.20 -16.38 -2.64
N ILE A 87 19.31 -15.39 -2.61
CA ILE A 87 19.66 -13.98 -2.46
C ILE A 87 20.40 -13.76 -1.14
N LYS A 88 19.94 -14.38 -0.04
CA LYS A 88 20.62 -14.33 1.26
C LYS A 88 22.06 -14.82 1.16
N VAL A 89 22.29 -16.00 0.56
CA VAL A 89 23.63 -16.58 0.39
C VAL A 89 24.51 -15.65 -0.46
N TYR A 90 23.94 -15.07 -1.52
CA TYR A 90 24.64 -14.16 -2.41
C TYR A 90 25.09 -12.89 -1.65
N VAL A 91 24.18 -12.21 -0.97
CA VAL A 91 24.48 -10.93 -0.28
C VAL A 91 25.39 -11.11 0.93
N ASP A 92 25.39 -12.28 1.57
CA ASP A 92 26.30 -12.60 2.67
C ASP A 92 27.74 -12.76 2.16
N ARG A 93 27.92 -13.21 0.91
CA ARG A 93 29.21 -13.38 0.27
C ARG A 93 29.75 -12.07 -0.32
N GLU A 94 28.96 -11.37 -1.12
CA GLU A 94 29.40 -10.19 -1.89
C GLU A 94 29.40 -8.89 -1.07
N LYS A 95 28.47 -8.75 -0.12
CA LYS A 95 28.33 -7.59 0.80
C LYS A 95 28.23 -6.22 0.12
N GLN A 96 27.70 -6.19 -1.11
CA GLN A 96 27.50 -4.94 -1.86
C GLN A 96 26.09 -4.40 -1.62
N CYS A 97 25.99 -3.08 -1.39
CA CYS A 97 24.69 -2.40 -1.30
C CYS A 97 24.08 -2.21 -2.68
N GLY A 98 22.74 -2.25 -2.74
CA GLY A 98 22.00 -1.98 -3.96
C GLY A 98 21.94 -3.12 -4.98
N ASP A 99 22.44 -4.30 -4.68
CA ASP A 99 22.46 -5.44 -5.60
C ASP A 99 21.07 -5.85 -6.07
N PHE A 100 20.13 -6.00 -5.13
CA PHE A 100 18.79 -6.49 -5.44
C PHE A 100 17.71 -5.48 -5.12
N TRP A 101 16.88 -5.21 -6.12
CA TRP A 101 15.60 -4.53 -5.96
C TRP A 101 14.49 -5.53 -6.17
N LEU A 102 13.61 -5.65 -5.18
CA LEU A 102 12.50 -6.61 -5.21
C LEU A 102 11.18 -5.85 -5.09
N THR A 103 10.21 -6.21 -5.92
CA THR A 103 8.84 -5.74 -5.75
C THR A 103 7.92 -6.92 -5.47
N GLY A 104 6.82 -6.62 -4.82
CA GLY A 104 5.74 -7.57 -4.65
C GLY A 104 4.50 -6.92 -4.02
N SER A 105 3.33 -7.50 -4.32
CA SER A 105 2.15 -7.20 -3.53
C SER A 105 2.41 -7.66 -2.10
N GLN A 106 1.98 -6.83 -1.12
CA GLN A 106 2.22 -7.10 0.30
C GLN A 106 1.36 -8.27 0.76
N THR A 107 1.80 -9.49 0.49
CA THR A 107 1.16 -10.67 1.05
C THR A 107 1.82 -11.04 2.38
N PHE A 108 1.04 -11.44 3.35
CA PHE A 108 1.53 -11.92 4.65
C PHE A 108 2.61 -13.01 4.50
N ARG A 109 2.46 -13.90 3.51
CA ARG A 109 3.42 -14.97 3.21
C ARG A 109 4.77 -14.44 2.74
N MET A 110 4.76 -13.43 1.85
CA MET A 110 5.99 -12.81 1.37
C MET A 110 6.75 -12.16 2.53
N MET A 111 6.06 -11.35 3.35
CA MET A 111 6.68 -10.67 4.48
C MET A 111 7.26 -11.64 5.52
N LYS A 112 6.60 -12.77 5.77
CA LYS A 112 7.14 -13.83 6.62
C LYS A 112 8.47 -14.38 6.08
N ARG A 113 8.53 -14.74 4.79
CA ARG A 113 9.76 -15.21 4.13
C ARG A 113 10.88 -14.18 4.14
N VAL A 114 10.55 -12.91 3.86
CA VAL A 114 11.50 -11.80 3.93
C VAL A 114 12.10 -11.69 5.32
N THR A 115 11.27 -11.76 6.36
CA THR A 115 11.72 -11.68 7.75
C THR A 115 12.63 -12.87 8.14
N GLU A 116 12.31 -14.07 7.65
CA GLU A 116 13.08 -15.28 7.93
C GLU A 116 14.45 -15.27 7.20
N SER A 117 14.47 -14.91 5.91
CA SER A 117 15.68 -15.06 5.07
C SER A 117 16.52 -13.79 4.99
N LEU A 118 15.91 -12.59 4.94
CA LEU A 118 16.59 -11.32 4.67
C LEU A 118 16.66 -10.37 5.86
N ALA A 119 16.42 -10.85 7.10
CA ALA A 119 16.54 -10.02 8.30
C ALA A 119 17.92 -9.35 8.40
N GLY A 120 17.93 -8.02 8.59
CA GLY A 120 19.15 -7.22 8.65
C GLY A 120 19.87 -6.96 7.31
N ARG A 121 19.37 -7.55 6.20
CA ARG A 121 19.95 -7.43 4.85
C ARG A 121 19.09 -6.60 3.91
N ALA A 122 17.81 -6.41 4.25
CA ALA A 122 16.85 -5.73 3.40
C ALA A 122 16.34 -4.44 4.03
N GLY A 123 16.34 -3.36 3.26
CA GLY A 123 15.55 -2.17 3.52
C GLY A 123 14.17 -2.31 2.90
N ILE A 124 13.13 -2.18 3.71
CA ILE A 124 11.74 -2.37 3.27
C ILE A 124 11.03 -1.03 3.20
N VAL A 125 10.41 -0.77 2.06
CA VAL A 125 9.63 0.44 1.80
C VAL A 125 8.19 0.04 1.46
N ARG A 126 7.24 0.71 2.09
CA ARG A 126 5.83 0.59 1.75
C ARG A 126 5.39 1.78 0.91
N MET A 127 4.85 1.50 -0.26
CA MET A 127 4.37 2.48 -1.21
C MET A 127 2.85 2.38 -1.33
N GLU A 128 2.18 3.52 -1.22
CA GLU A 128 0.72 3.64 -1.39
C GLU A 128 0.38 4.37 -2.70
N GLY A 129 -0.91 4.58 -2.98
CA GLY A 129 -1.38 5.42 -4.07
C GLY A 129 -0.80 6.84 -3.99
N LEU A 130 -1.06 7.65 -4.99
CA LEU A 130 -0.60 9.04 -5.02
C LEU A 130 -1.14 9.83 -3.83
N SER A 131 -0.29 10.60 -3.17
CA SER A 131 -0.75 11.64 -2.26
C SER A 131 -1.25 12.86 -3.04
N ASN A 132 -2.08 13.67 -2.42
CA ASN A 132 -2.55 14.91 -3.03
C ASN A 132 -1.39 15.86 -3.38
N SER A 133 -0.33 15.87 -2.57
CA SER A 133 0.88 16.63 -2.88
C SER A 133 1.58 16.12 -4.15
N GLU A 134 1.73 14.82 -4.33
CA GLU A 134 2.33 14.22 -5.54
C GLU A 134 1.48 14.52 -6.79
N ILE A 135 0.13 14.46 -6.67
CA ILE A 135 -0.78 14.81 -7.77
C ILE A 135 -0.60 16.27 -8.20
N ASN A 136 -0.31 17.17 -7.26
CA ASN A 136 -0.08 18.59 -7.52
C ASN A 136 1.40 18.92 -7.82
N GLY A 137 2.28 17.91 -7.95
CA GLY A 137 3.71 18.11 -8.22
C GLY A 137 4.50 18.69 -7.05
N ASN A 138 4.00 18.56 -5.82
CA ASN A 138 4.64 19.05 -4.61
C ASN A 138 5.22 17.87 -3.80
N HIS A 139 6.39 18.10 -3.19
CA HIS A 139 7.08 17.10 -2.38
C HIS A 139 7.38 17.68 -1.00
N PHE A 140 6.43 17.48 -0.07
CA PHE A 140 6.57 17.95 1.30
C PHE A 140 7.18 16.88 2.21
N PRO A 141 7.88 17.29 3.30
CA PRO A 141 8.27 16.35 4.36
C PRO A 141 7.02 15.74 5.04
N ALA A 142 7.22 14.76 5.93
CA ALA A 142 6.13 14.20 6.72
C ALA A 142 5.34 15.28 7.45
N PHE A 143 4.05 15.01 7.68
CA PHE A 143 3.19 15.91 8.46
C PHE A 143 3.81 16.19 9.84
N THR A 144 3.71 17.43 10.27
CA THR A 144 4.19 17.89 11.57
C THR A 144 3.14 18.78 12.23
N VAL A 145 3.21 18.92 13.55
CA VAL A 145 2.43 19.88 14.34
C VAL A 145 3.20 21.18 14.63
N ASP A 146 4.40 21.31 14.06
CA ASP A 146 5.20 22.53 14.17
C ASP A 146 4.52 23.67 13.38
N ILE A 147 4.13 24.73 14.07
CA ILE A 147 3.34 25.82 13.48
C ILE A 147 4.08 26.55 12.35
N PRO A 148 5.35 26.96 12.50
CA PRO A 148 6.10 27.56 11.40
C PRO A 148 6.11 26.71 10.14
N ALA A 149 6.43 25.42 10.27
CA ALA A 149 6.46 24.48 9.12
C ALA A 149 5.07 24.28 8.48
N LEU A 150 3.99 24.35 9.26
CA LEU A 150 2.61 24.31 8.73
C LEU A 150 2.27 25.59 7.96
N MET A 151 2.66 26.76 8.47
CA MET A 151 2.45 28.04 7.78
C MET A 151 3.20 28.12 6.45
N ASP A 152 4.47 27.69 6.41
CA ASP A 152 5.25 27.60 5.18
C ASP A 152 4.57 26.69 4.15
N ARG A 153 4.06 25.54 4.62
CA ARG A 153 3.35 24.57 3.77
C ARG A 153 2.03 25.13 3.25
N MET A 154 1.27 25.86 4.06
CA MET A 154 0.03 26.54 3.63
C MET A 154 0.29 27.55 2.52
N THR A 155 1.44 28.23 2.56
CA THR A 155 1.82 29.20 1.52
C THR A 155 2.26 28.51 0.22
N ALA A 156 2.93 27.36 0.33
CA ALA A 156 3.46 26.62 -0.82
C ALA A 156 2.43 25.68 -1.48
N ALA A 157 1.43 25.20 -0.73
CA ALA A 157 0.43 24.27 -1.23
C ALA A 157 -0.74 25.02 -1.89
N PRO A 158 -1.29 24.53 -3.01
CA PRO A 158 -2.51 25.08 -3.58
C PRO A 158 -3.67 24.90 -2.60
N GLN A 159 -4.45 25.97 -2.43
CA GLN A 159 -5.67 25.89 -1.63
C GLN A 159 -6.73 25.11 -2.40
N MET A 160 -7.47 24.27 -1.68
CA MET A 160 -8.55 23.47 -2.24
C MET A 160 -9.87 23.83 -1.57
N SER A 161 -10.92 23.99 -2.35
CA SER A 161 -12.29 24.07 -1.86
C SER A 161 -12.76 22.71 -1.32
N ILE A 162 -13.80 22.71 -0.51
CA ILE A 162 -14.44 21.46 -0.03
C ILE A 162 -14.85 20.56 -1.21
N SER A 163 -15.45 21.12 -2.25
CA SER A 163 -15.88 20.36 -3.42
C SER A 163 -14.71 19.73 -4.17
N GLU A 164 -13.57 20.41 -4.27
CA GLU A 164 -12.34 19.83 -4.84
C GLU A 164 -11.80 18.67 -3.97
N ILE A 165 -11.86 18.80 -2.66
CA ILE A 165 -11.48 17.72 -1.72
C ILE A 165 -12.38 16.49 -1.93
N PHE A 166 -13.70 16.67 -2.05
CA PHE A 166 -14.62 15.57 -2.32
C PHE A 166 -14.45 15.00 -3.73
N THR A 167 -14.11 15.80 -4.72
CA THR A 167 -13.74 15.32 -6.06
C THR A 167 -12.49 14.44 -6.00
N ARG A 168 -11.45 14.83 -5.26
CA ARG A 168 -10.25 14.02 -5.04
C ARG A 168 -10.57 12.75 -4.25
N SER A 169 -11.34 12.88 -3.18
CA SER A 169 -11.76 11.75 -2.34
C SER A 169 -12.56 10.71 -3.13
N TYR A 170 -13.50 11.15 -3.97
CA TYR A 170 -14.27 10.29 -4.86
C TYR A 170 -13.41 9.62 -5.94
N LYS A 171 -12.48 10.35 -6.55
CA LYS A 171 -11.56 9.82 -7.57
C LYS A 171 -10.59 8.81 -6.98
N GLY A 172 -10.12 9.03 -5.76
CA GLY A 172 -9.14 8.18 -5.09
C GLY A 172 -7.69 8.55 -5.44
N SER A 173 -6.76 7.63 -5.17
CA SER A 173 -5.32 7.87 -5.24
C SER A 173 -4.58 6.98 -6.25
N MET A 174 -5.29 6.19 -7.05
CA MET A 174 -4.69 5.27 -8.01
C MET A 174 -4.09 6.03 -9.21
N PRO A 175 -2.78 5.83 -9.53
CA PRO A 175 -2.08 6.61 -10.56
C PRO A 175 -2.78 6.60 -11.92
N ARG A 176 -3.28 5.43 -12.36
CA ARG A 176 -3.93 5.27 -13.67
C ARG A 176 -5.11 6.21 -13.88
N LEU A 177 -5.83 6.58 -12.82
CA LEU A 177 -6.95 7.52 -12.88
C LEU A 177 -6.50 8.96 -13.15
N TYR A 178 -5.22 9.27 -12.93
CA TYR A 178 -4.60 10.58 -13.17
C TYR A 178 -3.77 10.63 -14.45
N GLU A 179 -3.25 9.49 -14.89
CA GLU A 179 -2.46 9.37 -16.12
C GLU A 179 -3.32 9.53 -17.37
N ASN A 180 -4.58 9.07 -17.32
CA ASN A 180 -5.50 9.09 -18.44
C ASN A 180 -6.92 9.43 -17.97
N GLU A 181 -7.39 10.61 -18.35
CA GLU A 181 -8.74 11.10 -18.00
C GLU A 181 -9.89 10.32 -18.66
N GLN A 182 -9.59 9.51 -19.69
CA GLN A 182 -10.59 8.67 -20.37
C GLN A 182 -10.90 7.37 -19.59
N VAL A 183 -10.13 7.08 -18.54
CA VAL A 183 -10.38 5.87 -17.73
C VAL A 183 -11.66 6.05 -16.93
N ASP A 184 -12.66 5.23 -17.21
CA ASP A 184 -13.87 5.17 -16.39
C ASP A 184 -13.51 4.67 -14.99
N ARG A 185 -13.82 5.48 -13.98
CA ARG A 185 -13.47 5.21 -12.59
C ARG A 185 -14.19 3.97 -12.05
N ALA A 186 -15.48 3.81 -12.39
CA ALA A 186 -16.27 2.70 -11.87
C ALA A 186 -15.74 1.38 -12.43
N GLN A 187 -15.53 1.31 -13.75
CA GLN A 187 -14.93 0.15 -14.41
C GLN A 187 -13.52 -0.14 -13.90
N TYR A 188 -12.73 0.89 -13.60
CA TYR A 188 -11.39 0.72 -13.04
C TYR A 188 -11.43 0.01 -11.68
N TYR A 189 -12.25 0.49 -10.73
CA TYR A 189 -12.34 -0.13 -9.40
C TYR A 189 -13.00 -1.50 -9.42
N GLU A 190 -13.96 -1.74 -10.32
CA GLU A 190 -14.53 -3.08 -10.54
C GLU A 190 -13.45 -4.08 -10.97
N SER A 191 -12.68 -3.76 -12.02
CA SER A 191 -11.56 -4.58 -12.47
C SER A 191 -10.46 -4.72 -11.42
N TYR A 192 -10.22 -3.67 -10.62
CA TYR A 192 -9.26 -3.73 -9.52
C TYR A 192 -9.70 -4.76 -8.47
N LEU A 193 -10.97 -4.75 -8.05
CA LEU A 193 -11.51 -5.70 -7.08
C LEU A 193 -11.46 -7.14 -7.61
N GLU A 194 -11.87 -7.37 -8.86
CA GLU A 194 -11.78 -8.70 -9.49
C GLU A 194 -10.35 -9.23 -9.49
N THR A 195 -9.37 -8.41 -9.87
CA THR A 195 -7.96 -8.83 -9.90
C THR A 195 -7.37 -8.99 -8.50
N TYR A 196 -7.77 -8.17 -7.53
CA TYR A 196 -7.36 -8.29 -6.13
C TYR A 196 -7.89 -9.60 -5.53
N ILE A 197 -9.19 -9.87 -5.68
CA ILE A 197 -9.82 -11.09 -5.15
C ILE A 197 -9.20 -12.33 -5.79
N SER A 198 -9.10 -12.38 -7.13
CA SER A 198 -8.66 -13.57 -7.84
C SER A 198 -7.19 -13.92 -7.59
N ARG A 199 -6.32 -12.94 -7.29
CA ARG A 199 -4.89 -13.18 -7.15
C ARG A 199 -4.39 -13.14 -5.71
N ASP A 200 -4.82 -12.14 -4.92
CA ASP A 200 -4.26 -11.94 -3.58
C ASP A 200 -5.05 -12.70 -2.51
N ILE A 201 -6.36 -12.81 -2.68
CA ILE A 201 -7.23 -13.44 -1.68
C ILE A 201 -7.30 -14.97 -1.85
N LYS A 202 -7.38 -15.48 -3.08
CA LYS A 202 -7.38 -16.93 -3.35
C LYS A 202 -6.13 -17.63 -2.82
N ASP A 203 -4.97 -16.97 -2.98
CA ASP A 203 -3.69 -17.51 -2.49
C ASP A 203 -3.62 -17.60 -0.96
N LEU A 204 -4.46 -16.85 -0.25
CA LEU A 204 -4.51 -16.88 1.22
C LEU A 204 -5.29 -18.07 1.80
N SER A 205 -5.83 -18.97 0.96
CA SER A 205 -6.44 -20.29 1.29
C SER A 205 -7.50 -20.31 2.41
N GLN A 206 -7.95 -19.17 2.91
CA GLN A 206 -8.82 -19.04 4.07
C GLN A 206 -10.09 -18.23 3.78
N VAL A 207 -10.26 -17.77 2.55
CA VAL A 207 -11.48 -17.14 2.06
C VAL A 207 -12.17 -18.14 1.13
N GLY A 208 -13.04 -18.94 1.69
CA GLY A 208 -13.80 -19.96 0.95
C GLY A 208 -14.94 -19.39 0.10
N ASP A 209 -15.34 -18.14 0.36
CA ASP A 209 -16.42 -17.43 -0.34
C ASP A 209 -16.00 -16.00 -0.68
N GLU A 210 -15.70 -15.79 -1.97
CA GLU A 210 -15.28 -14.50 -2.52
C GLU A 210 -16.39 -13.45 -2.40
N THR A 211 -17.66 -13.84 -2.56
CA THR A 211 -18.80 -12.93 -2.48
C THR A 211 -18.95 -12.39 -1.06
N THR A 212 -18.86 -13.27 -0.06
CA THR A 212 -18.93 -12.85 1.35
C THR A 212 -17.73 -11.97 1.72
N PHE A 213 -16.54 -12.22 1.17
CA PHE A 213 -15.38 -11.34 1.40
C PHE A 213 -15.58 -9.96 0.75
N LEU A 214 -16.14 -9.87 -0.46
CA LEU A 214 -16.49 -8.58 -1.07
C LEU A 214 -17.51 -7.80 -0.25
N ASN A 215 -18.55 -8.49 0.27
CA ASN A 215 -19.51 -7.88 1.18
C ASN A 215 -18.83 -7.40 2.47
N PHE A 216 -17.88 -8.17 3.01
CA PHE A 216 -17.06 -7.72 4.15
C PHE A 216 -16.26 -6.46 3.84
N MET A 217 -15.63 -6.37 2.67
CA MET A 217 -14.93 -5.15 2.24
C MET A 217 -15.88 -3.95 2.16
N ALA A 218 -17.10 -4.14 1.64
CA ALA A 218 -18.11 -3.08 1.58
C ALA A 218 -18.57 -2.64 2.99
N VAL A 219 -18.76 -3.57 3.92
CA VAL A 219 -19.07 -3.27 5.32
C VAL A 219 -17.93 -2.50 5.99
N VAL A 220 -16.68 -2.92 5.80
CA VAL A 220 -15.51 -2.20 6.32
C VAL A 220 -15.41 -0.80 5.71
N ALA A 221 -15.73 -0.63 4.42
CA ALA A 221 -15.76 0.68 3.76
C ALA A 221 -16.85 1.59 4.33
N ALA A 222 -18.05 1.07 4.55
CA ALA A 222 -19.16 1.80 5.19
C ALA A 222 -18.87 2.22 6.63
N ARG A 223 -17.89 1.57 7.28
CA ARG A 223 -17.45 1.85 8.64
C ARG A 223 -16.08 2.54 8.71
N THR A 224 -15.60 3.12 7.61
CA THR A 224 -14.38 3.94 7.64
C THR A 224 -14.51 5.06 8.66
N ALA A 225 -13.41 5.48 9.29
CA ALA A 225 -13.36 6.45 10.38
C ALA A 225 -14.14 6.04 11.66
N THR A 226 -14.40 4.74 11.88
CA THR A 226 -15.01 4.24 13.11
C THR A 226 -14.10 3.25 13.84
N ASN A 227 -14.38 3.03 15.12
CA ASN A 227 -13.65 2.05 15.93
C ASN A 227 -14.00 0.62 15.46
N VAL A 228 -12.98 -0.24 15.42
CA VAL A 228 -13.16 -1.65 15.02
C VAL A 228 -14.02 -2.38 16.06
N ASN A 229 -15.08 -3.01 15.59
CA ASN A 229 -15.90 -3.95 16.34
C ASN A 229 -16.03 -5.23 15.52
N TYR A 230 -15.30 -6.28 15.89
CA TYR A 230 -15.26 -7.53 15.15
C TYR A 230 -16.57 -8.29 15.16
N GLU A 231 -17.35 -8.23 16.26
CA GLU A 231 -18.65 -8.86 16.38
C GLU A 231 -19.65 -8.21 15.43
N ALA A 232 -19.67 -6.88 15.38
CA ALA A 232 -20.53 -6.13 14.46
C ALA A 232 -20.19 -6.41 13.00
N LEU A 233 -18.88 -6.35 12.63
CA LEU A 233 -18.41 -6.67 11.28
C LEU A 233 -18.78 -8.10 10.87
N ALA A 234 -18.64 -9.05 11.78
CA ALA A 234 -18.95 -10.45 11.54
C ALA A 234 -20.46 -10.69 11.33
N SER A 235 -21.28 -10.10 12.19
CA SER A 235 -22.75 -10.23 12.13
C SER A 235 -23.34 -9.69 10.83
N GLU A 236 -22.80 -8.57 10.30
CA GLU A 236 -23.32 -7.93 9.08
C GLU A 236 -23.10 -8.77 7.82
N VAL A 237 -22.09 -9.65 7.81
CA VAL A 237 -21.78 -10.51 6.66
C VAL A 237 -22.00 -11.99 6.90
N GLY A 238 -22.48 -12.37 8.10
CA GLY A 238 -22.80 -13.76 8.42
C GLY A 238 -21.58 -14.66 8.66
N VAL A 239 -20.46 -14.12 9.17
CA VAL A 239 -19.26 -14.89 9.51
C VAL A 239 -18.96 -14.87 11.00
N SER A 240 -17.96 -15.63 11.46
CA SER A 240 -17.51 -15.57 12.85
C SER A 240 -16.62 -14.35 13.13
N ALA A 241 -16.60 -13.85 14.37
CA ALA A 241 -15.72 -12.76 14.77
C ALA A 241 -14.22 -13.07 14.56
N PRO A 242 -13.70 -14.28 14.81
CA PRO A 242 -12.35 -14.66 14.40
C PRO A 242 -12.11 -14.54 12.89
N THR A 243 -13.08 -14.92 12.04
CA THR A 243 -12.99 -14.76 10.58
C THR A 243 -12.94 -13.30 10.20
N ALA A 244 -13.81 -12.45 10.76
CA ALA A 244 -13.80 -11.00 10.51
C ALA A 244 -12.47 -10.36 10.92
N LYS A 245 -11.91 -10.75 12.07
CA LYS A 245 -10.58 -10.31 12.53
C LYS A 245 -9.48 -10.70 11.54
N GLN A 246 -9.51 -11.92 11.06
CA GLN A 246 -8.55 -12.41 10.07
C GLN A 246 -8.69 -11.67 8.74
N TRP A 247 -9.91 -11.48 8.23
CA TRP A 247 -10.17 -10.76 7.00
C TRP A 247 -9.76 -9.28 7.09
N LEU A 248 -10.02 -8.62 8.22
CA LEU A 248 -9.52 -7.27 8.43
C LEU A 248 -7.99 -7.22 8.44
N SER A 249 -7.31 -8.23 9.03
CA SER A 249 -5.85 -8.31 9.01
C SER A 249 -5.28 -8.46 7.57
N ILE A 250 -6.03 -9.13 6.68
CA ILE A 250 -5.68 -9.21 5.25
C ILE A 250 -5.77 -7.83 4.61
N LEU A 251 -6.86 -7.07 4.82
CA LEU A 251 -7.01 -5.71 4.29
C LEU A 251 -5.93 -4.76 4.80
N VAL A 252 -5.51 -4.89 6.05
CA VAL A 252 -4.42 -4.12 6.65
C VAL A 252 -3.07 -4.49 6.04
N SER A 253 -2.78 -5.78 5.92
CA SER A 253 -1.52 -6.26 5.35
C SER A 253 -1.40 -5.97 3.86
N SER A 254 -2.53 -5.90 3.13
CA SER A 254 -2.55 -5.53 1.71
C SER A 254 -2.45 -4.02 1.47
N GLY A 255 -2.52 -3.19 2.51
CA GLY A 255 -2.48 -1.74 2.35
C GLY A 255 -3.81 -1.09 1.97
N ILE A 256 -4.92 -1.80 2.05
CA ILE A 256 -6.25 -1.23 1.78
C ILE A 256 -6.77 -0.43 2.96
N VAL A 257 -6.52 -0.92 4.18
CA VAL A 257 -6.97 -0.30 5.44
C VAL A 257 -5.78 -0.01 6.34
N ALA A 258 -5.80 1.13 7.01
CA ALA A 258 -4.93 1.43 8.14
C ALA A 258 -5.71 1.35 9.47
N LEU A 259 -5.05 0.89 10.52
CA LEU A 259 -5.56 0.91 11.89
C LEU A 259 -4.78 1.93 12.70
N ILE A 260 -5.46 2.96 13.16
CA ILE A 260 -4.91 4.00 14.03
C ILE A 260 -5.25 3.66 15.48
N GLN A 261 -4.23 3.60 16.33
CA GLN A 261 -4.41 3.24 17.74
C GLN A 261 -4.94 4.44 18.55
N PRO A 262 -5.70 4.19 19.64
CA PRO A 262 -6.11 5.25 20.53
C PRO A 262 -4.90 5.85 21.27
N TYR A 263 -4.93 7.14 21.50
CA TYR A 263 -3.93 7.78 22.36
C TYR A 263 -4.13 7.34 23.83
N SER A 264 -3.05 7.00 24.49
CA SER A 264 -3.01 6.77 25.93
C SER A 264 -1.59 6.95 26.45
N ASN A 265 -1.44 7.62 27.59
CA ASN A 265 -0.14 7.70 28.28
C ASN A 265 0.32 6.33 28.80
N ASN A 266 -0.60 5.38 29.01
CA ASN A 266 -0.28 4.02 29.42
C ASN A 266 -0.21 3.10 28.18
N ALA A 267 0.98 2.53 27.92
CA ALA A 267 1.24 1.66 26.79
C ALA A 267 0.30 0.42 26.76
N LEU A 268 -0.02 -0.16 27.91
CA LEU A 268 -0.95 -1.30 27.99
C LEU A 268 -2.37 -0.90 27.58
N LYS A 269 -2.83 0.28 27.94
CA LYS A 269 -4.16 0.77 27.56
C LYS A 269 -4.27 1.07 26.06
N ARG A 270 -3.16 1.34 25.35
CA ARG A 270 -3.16 1.48 23.88
C ARG A 270 -3.46 0.16 23.19
N VAL A 271 -3.01 -0.95 23.75
CA VAL A 271 -3.19 -2.28 23.14
C VAL A 271 -4.59 -2.86 23.39
N ILE A 272 -5.25 -2.46 24.47
CA ILE A 272 -6.55 -3.02 24.89
C ILE A 272 -7.73 -2.34 24.22
N LYS A 273 -7.63 -1.05 23.90
CA LYS A 273 -8.73 -0.30 23.26
C LYS A 273 -8.78 -0.60 21.75
N ALA A 274 -9.99 -0.66 21.21
CA ALA A 274 -10.23 -0.87 19.78
C ALA A 274 -9.58 0.25 18.94
N PRO A 275 -8.81 -0.07 17.89
CA PRO A 275 -8.29 0.91 16.96
C PRO A 275 -9.41 1.49 16.09
N ARG A 276 -9.17 2.64 15.47
CA ARG A 276 -10.02 3.20 14.44
C ARG A 276 -9.50 2.81 13.05
N MET A 277 -10.40 2.44 12.15
CA MET A 277 -10.03 1.97 10.82
C MET A 277 -10.27 3.03 9.76
N TYR A 278 -9.36 3.11 8.78
CA TYR A 278 -9.42 4.05 7.66
C TYR A 278 -9.02 3.37 6.36
N PHE A 279 -9.80 3.57 5.31
CA PHE A 279 -9.35 3.23 3.96
C PHE A 279 -8.21 4.16 3.52
N LEU A 280 -7.15 3.59 2.93
CA LEU A 280 -6.03 4.38 2.42
C LEU A 280 -6.28 4.93 1.00
N ASP A 281 -7.18 4.29 0.25
CA ASP A 281 -7.72 4.83 -1.00
C ASP A 281 -9.22 5.14 -0.84
N THR A 282 -9.55 6.42 -0.79
CA THR A 282 -10.93 6.89 -0.62
C THR A 282 -11.80 6.64 -1.85
N GLY A 283 -11.19 6.53 -3.04
CA GLY A 283 -11.91 6.17 -4.26
C GLY A 283 -12.40 4.73 -4.25
N LEU A 284 -11.57 3.79 -3.78
CA LEU A 284 -12.00 2.40 -3.55
C LEU A 284 -13.10 2.34 -2.49
N CYS A 285 -12.96 3.11 -1.40
CA CYS A 285 -13.98 3.24 -0.37
C CYS A 285 -15.32 3.73 -0.95
N ALA A 286 -15.30 4.78 -1.78
CA ALA A 286 -16.49 5.33 -2.43
C ALA A 286 -17.12 4.36 -3.45
N HIS A 287 -16.30 3.53 -4.13
CA HIS A 287 -16.79 2.50 -5.03
C HIS A 287 -17.51 1.39 -4.26
N LEU A 288 -16.90 0.87 -3.20
CA LEU A 288 -17.48 -0.18 -2.35
C LEU A 288 -18.77 0.27 -1.64
N THR A 289 -18.89 1.54 -1.28
CA THR A 289 -20.09 2.15 -0.68
C THR A 289 -21.08 2.70 -1.71
N ARG A 290 -20.83 2.46 -3.03
CA ARG A 290 -21.71 2.76 -4.15
C ARG A 290 -22.08 4.23 -4.33
N TRP A 291 -21.19 5.15 -3.95
CA TRP A 291 -21.38 6.56 -4.29
C TRP A 291 -21.25 6.78 -5.80
N THR A 292 -22.18 7.51 -6.38
CA THR A 292 -22.28 7.69 -7.84
C THR A 292 -21.55 8.93 -8.35
N SER A 293 -21.30 9.91 -7.50
CA SER A 293 -20.57 11.13 -7.85
C SER A 293 -19.91 11.76 -6.60
N ALA A 294 -18.97 12.68 -6.83
CA ALA A 294 -18.36 13.47 -5.77
C ALA A 294 -19.41 14.37 -5.07
N GLU A 295 -20.37 14.89 -5.81
CA GLU A 295 -21.43 15.74 -5.27
C GLU A 295 -22.37 14.96 -4.33
N THR A 296 -22.77 13.74 -4.71
CA THR A 296 -23.60 12.90 -3.85
C THR A 296 -22.85 12.46 -2.58
N LEU A 297 -21.53 12.27 -2.67
CA LEU A 297 -20.68 11.97 -1.54
C LEU A 297 -20.55 13.17 -0.58
N GLU A 298 -20.32 14.37 -1.13
CA GLU A 298 -20.18 15.63 -0.37
C GLU A 298 -21.44 15.97 0.44
N ARG A 299 -22.62 15.60 -0.08
CA ARG A 299 -23.92 15.89 0.56
C ARG A 299 -24.56 14.69 1.25
N GLY A 300 -23.86 13.57 1.26
CA GLY A 300 -24.37 12.30 1.78
C GLY A 300 -24.11 12.10 3.26
N ALA A 301 -24.72 11.07 3.83
CA ALA A 301 -24.62 10.76 5.26
C ALA A 301 -23.20 10.34 5.72
N MET A 302 -22.28 10.11 4.79
CA MET A 302 -20.91 9.72 5.09
C MET A 302 -19.88 10.83 4.81
N ASP A 303 -20.31 12.06 4.53
CA ASP A 303 -19.44 13.18 4.18
C ASP A 303 -18.32 13.41 5.20
N GLY A 304 -18.66 13.52 6.48
CA GLY A 304 -17.70 13.68 7.57
C GLY A 304 -16.72 12.50 7.68
N ALA A 305 -17.20 11.25 7.55
CA ALA A 305 -16.36 10.06 7.60
C ALA A 305 -15.38 10.01 6.41
N PHE A 306 -15.82 10.39 5.21
CA PHE A 306 -14.96 10.46 4.03
C PHE A 306 -13.94 11.59 4.13
N PHE A 307 -14.35 12.76 4.61
CA PHE A 307 -13.44 13.88 4.82
C PHE A 307 -12.35 13.51 5.83
N GLU A 308 -12.71 12.93 6.99
CA GLU A 308 -11.77 12.45 8.00
C GLU A 308 -10.85 11.36 7.40
N THR A 309 -11.40 10.39 6.67
CA THR A 309 -10.63 9.32 6.03
C THR A 309 -9.63 9.88 5.03
N TRP A 310 -10.03 10.85 4.21
CA TRP A 310 -9.13 11.50 3.25
C TRP A 310 -7.99 12.22 3.96
N VAL A 311 -8.28 13.04 4.98
CA VAL A 311 -7.25 13.76 5.76
C VAL A 311 -6.27 12.77 6.42
N VAL A 312 -6.80 11.74 7.09
CA VAL A 312 -5.96 10.73 7.76
C VAL A 312 -5.11 9.96 6.73
N SER A 313 -5.68 9.59 5.58
CA SER A 313 -4.92 8.89 4.54
C SER A 313 -3.79 9.75 3.97
N GLU A 314 -4.00 11.04 3.77
CA GLU A 314 -2.97 11.97 3.29
C GLU A 314 -1.84 12.16 4.33
N ILE A 315 -2.19 12.32 5.59
CA ILE A 315 -1.22 12.37 6.68
C ILE A 315 -0.43 11.04 6.74
N TYR A 316 -1.11 9.91 6.66
CA TYR A 316 -0.51 8.58 6.69
C TYR A 316 0.50 8.39 5.54
N LYS A 317 0.10 8.73 4.30
CA LYS A 317 0.95 8.70 3.11
C LYS A 317 2.18 9.61 3.26
N SER A 318 2.04 10.78 3.90
CA SER A 318 3.17 11.70 4.10
C SER A 318 4.31 11.06 4.92
N TYR A 319 3.98 10.21 5.90
CA TYR A 319 4.97 9.45 6.66
C TYR A 319 5.56 8.29 5.86
N LEU A 320 4.72 7.53 5.13
CA LEU A 320 5.20 6.44 4.27
C LEU A 320 6.17 6.95 3.20
N ASN A 321 5.89 8.10 2.61
CA ASN A 321 6.73 8.77 1.63
C ASN A 321 8.10 9.22 2.19
N GLN A 322 8.27 9.21 3.51
CA GLN A 322 9.55 9.41 4.20
C GLN A 322 10.15 8.09 4.74
N GLY A 323 9.65 6.94 4.28
CA GLY A 323 10.12 5.62 4.69
C GLY A 323 9.67 5.18 6.09
N LYS A 324 8.74 5.90 6.72
CA LYS A 324 8.23 5.56 8.05
C LYS A 324 7.04 4.60 7.92
N SER A 325 7.29 3.30 8.01
CA SER A 325 6.24 2.27 7.87
C SER A 325 5.17 2.27 8.97
N GLN A 326 5.46 2.87 10.11
CA GLN A 326 4.54 3.04 11.23
C GLN A 326 4.41 4.53 11.57
N PRO A 327 3.47 5.24 10.96
CA PRO A 327 3.20 6.64 11.29
C PRO A 327 2.83 6.83 12.76
N PRO A 328 3.37 7.84 13.47
CA PRO A 328 3.07 8.10 14.87
C PRO A 328 1.72 8.81 15.03
N LEU A 329 0.67 8.18 14.51
CA LEU A 329 -0.69 8.70 14.54
C LEU A 329 -1.51 7.97 15.60
N TYR A 330 -2.29 8.75 16.34
CA TYR A 330 -3.21 8.28 17.36
C TYR A 330 -4.50 9.09 17.28
N PHE A 331 -5.61 8.51 17.74
CA PHE A 331 -6.87 9.22 17.91
C PHE A 331 -7.24 9.33 19.39
N TYR A 332 -8.08 10.31 19.72
CA TYR A 332 -8.63 10.54 21.05
C TYR A 332 -10.06 10.00 21.18
#